data_7a5fd5e0762d6e3e0e4fa2cf75f03f06
#
_entry.id   7a5fd5e0762d6e3e0e4fa2cf75f03f06
#
_cell.length_a   1.000
_cell.length_b   1.000
_cell.length_c   1.000
_cell.angle_alpha   90.00
_cell.angle_beta   90.00
_cell.angle_gamma   90.00
#
_symmetry.space_group_name_H-M   'P 1'
#
loop_
_entity.id
_entity.type
_entity.pdbx_description
1 polymer ?
#
loop_
_entity_poly.entity_id
_entity_poly.type
_entity_poly.pdbx_seq_one_letter_code
_entity_poly.pdbx_strand_id
1 'polypeptide(L)'
;MNNRLLILLLTICFSSLKAQKSETTFGLQYKPIIPISFFDASNIEGNSEGYFFDLKPKYSYSMGMVIRHKINQTFSVESGLNYIQRNFKLGILKSDSISIDDYTKFGMRTYELPLQLLAYVQIKEDWFVNAAFGISYNTLASDIYSEGNKIEDFYQNTYRKHGGYMALLANVGLEYRTIDKGNYYFGASLHRPFENIAYVVPEYELTNFNDASNFYLEMLGNFISIDFRYFFAE
;
A
#
# COMPACT_ATOMS: atom_id res chain seq x y z
N MET A 1 19.50 28.63 -10.32
CA MET A 1 18.37 29.27 -9.65
C MET A 1 18.80 29.58 -8.23
N ASN A 2 18.81 30.87 -7.83
CA ASN A 2 19.43 31.30 -6.57
C ASN A 2 18.70 30.71 -5.35
N ASN A 3 19.39 29.94 -4.51
CA ASN A 3 18.81 29.34 -3.29
C ASN A 3 18.14 30.38 -2.37
N ARG A 4 18.58 31.64 -2.42
CA ARG A 4 17.96 32.75 -1.69
C ARG A 4 16.55 33.11 -2.19
N LEU A 5 16.29 32.96 -3.50
CA LEU A 5 14.96 33.20 -4.09
C LEU A 5 13.98 32.09 -3.72
N LEU A 6 14.45 30.85 -3.64
CA LEU A 6 13.66 29.69 -3.19
C LEU A 6 13.24 29.83 -1.72
N ILE A 7 14.16 30.25 -0.86
CA ILE A 7 13.92 30.49 0.56
C ILE A 7 12.93 31.66 0.74
N LEU A 8 13.06 32.71 -0.05
CA LEU A 8 12.14 33.87 -0.01
C LEU A 8 10.73 33.48 -0.46
N LEU A 9 10.60 32.68 -1.52
CA LEU A 9 9.31 32.14 -1.98
C LEU A 9 8.67 31.22 -0.93
N LEU A 10 9.43 30.35 -0.30
CA LEU A 10 8.97 29.50 0.80
C LEU A 10 8.50 30.33 2.00
N THR A 11 9.23 31.37 2.42
CA THR A 11 8.84 32.25 3.54
C THR A 11 7.59 33.06 3.23
N ILE A 12 7.40 33.52 2.00
CA ILE A 12 6.17 34.24 1.57
C ILE A 12 4.96 33.30 1.58
N CYS A 13 5.11 32.05 1.15
CA CYS A 13 4.04 31.04 1.22
C CYS A 13 3.61 30.74 2.68
N PHE A 14 4.56 30.70 3.62
CA PHE A 14 4.25 30.46 5.04
C PHE A 14 3.63 31.66 5.75
N SER A 15 3.89 32.90 5.31
CA SER A 15 3.32 34.10 5.92
C SER A 15 1.86 34.35 5.53
N SER A 16 1.39 33.78 4.42
CA SER A 16 -0.01 33.92 3.97
C SER A 16 -1.01 33.02 4.70
N LEU A 17 -0.53 32.13 5.58
CA LEU A 17 -1.35 31.17 6.34
C LEU A 17 -1.96 31.76 7.64
N LYS A 18 -1.85 33.05 7.87
CA LYS A 18 -2.48 33.69 9.03
C LYS A 18 -3.91 34.08 8.69
N ALA A 19 -4.86 33.47 9.39
CA ALA A 19 -6.21 33.95 9.72
C ALA A 19 -7.41 33.08 9.34
N GLN A 20 -7.27 31.76 9.25
CA GLN A 20 -8.46 30.92 9.45
C GLN A 20 -8.18 30.02 10.67
N LYS A 21 -9.22 29.85 11.51
CA LYS A 21 -9.16 28.90 12.64
C LYS A 21 -8.83 27.54 12.06
N SER A 22 -7.55 27.18 12.09
CA SER A 22 -7.04 25.95 11.51
C SER A 22 -7.41 24.83 12.47
N GLU A 23 -8.23 23.91 12.01
CA GLU A 23 -8.69 22.77 12.78
C GLU A 23 -7.83 21.57 12.40
N THR A 24 -7.25 20.90 13.40
CA THR A 24 -6.48 19.68 13.22
C THR A 24 -7.21 18.53 13.91
N THR A 25 -7.68 17.59 13.15
CA THR A 25 -8.46 16.44 13.62
C THR A 25 -7.63 15.18 13.57
N PHE A 26 -7.73 14.36 14.60
CA PHE A 26 -7.10 13.05 14.68
C PHE A 26 -8.11 11.95 14.44
N GLY A 27 -7.66 10.83 13.86
CA GLY A 27 -8.54 9.71 13.61
C GLY A 27 -7.80 8.38 13.51
N LEU A 28 -8.60 7.33 13.40
CA LEU A 28 -8.16 5.97 13.15
C LEU A 28 -8.68 5.53 11.79
N GLN A 29 -7.93 4.64 11.14
CA GLN A 29 -8.34 4.07 9.87
C GLN A 29 -8.09 2.58 9.81
N TYR A 30 -8.98 1.89 9.11
CA TYR A 30 -8.85 0.48 8.74
C TYR A 30 -9.22 0.32 7.27
N LYS A 31 -8.35 -0.34 6.50
CA LYS A 31 -8.46 -0.46 5.06
C LYS A 31 -8.26 -1.93 4.65
N PRO A 32 -9.33 -2.72 4.52
CA PRO A 32 -9.24 -4.02 3.84
C PRO A 32 -8.70 -3.82 2.41
N ILE A 33 -7.69 -4.60 2.06
CA ILE A 33 -7.08 -4.62 0.74
C ILE A 33 -7.70 -5.76 -0.05
N ILE A 34 -8.28 -5.43 -1.20
CA ILE A 34 -8.96 -6.39 -2.05
C ILE A 34 -7.95 -7.03 -2.99
N PRO A 35 -7.86 -8.38 -3.03
CA PRO A 35 -7.03 -9.10 -3.99
C PRO A 35 -7.70 -9.09 -5.36
N ILE A 36 -7.51 -8.02 -6.13
CA ILE A 36 -8.02 -7.89 -7.50
C ILE A 36 -6.90 -7.94 -8.51
N SER A 37 -7.22 -8.44 -9.71
CA SER A 37 -6.31 -8.57 -10.84
C SER A 37 -6.18 -7.28 -11.68
N PHE A 38 -6.59 -6.13 -11.15
CA PHE A 38 -6.53 -4.86 -11.86
C PHE A 38 -5.18 -4.16 -11.63
N PHE A 39 -4.67 -3.43 -12.60
CA PHE A 39 -3.44 -2.62 -12.55
C PHE A 39 -2.17 -3.41 -12.15
N ASP A 40 -1.93 -4.57 -12.79
CA ASP A 40 -0.75 -5.41 -12.50
C ASP A 40 -0.59 -5.82 -11.02
N ALA A 41 -1.66 -5.65 -10.21
CA ALA A 41 -1.75 -6.20 -8.86
C ALA A 41 -2.04 -7.71 -8.87
N SER A 42 -2.17 -8.28 -10.08
CA SER A 42 -2.63 -9.63 -10.33
C SER A 42 -1.54 -10.67 -10.14
N ASN A 43 -1.94 -11.91 -10.36
CA ASN A 43 -1.07 -13.06 -10.41
C ASN A 43 0.17 -12.78 -11.26
N ILE A 44 1.32 -12.89 -10.64
CA ILE A 44 2.60 -12.85 -11.34
C ILE A 44 2.95 -14.29 -11.65
N GLU A 45 3.08 -14.60 -12.94
CA GLU A 45 3.37 -15.94 -13.41
C GLU A 45 4.78 -15.99 -14.03
N GLY A 46 5.44 -17.12 -13.88
CA GLY A 46 6.74 -17.32 -14.48
C GLY A 46 7.04 -18.79 -14.69
N ASN A 47 7.86 -19.09 -15.69
CA ASN A 47 8.32 -20.43 -16.01
C ASN A 47 9.84 -20.48 -15.94
N SER A 48 10.36 -21.48 -15.27
CA SER A 48 11.79 -21.80 -15.24
C SER A 48 12.00 -23.29 -15.22
N GLU A 49 12.81 -23.83 -16.12
CA GLU A 49 13.21 -25.25 -16.22
C GLU A 49 12.04 -26.26 -16.15
N GLY A 50 10.90 -25.91 -16.76
CA GLY A 50 9.70 -26.74 -16.77
C GLY A 50 8.84 -26.64 -15.50
N TYR A 51 9.22 -25.77 -14.55
CA TYR A 51 8.39 -25.39 -13.42
C TYR A 51 7.60 -24.14 -13.75
N PHE A 52 6.32 -24.17 -13.42
CA PHE A 52 5.42 -23.02 -13.47
C PHE A 52 5.22 -22.48 -12.06
N PHE A 53 5.47 -21.20 -11.88
CA PHE A 53 5.29 -20.48 -10.62
C PHE A 53 4.16 -19.46 -10.77
N ASP A 54 3.28 -19.40 -9.77
CA ASP A 54 2.21 -18.42 -9.71
C ASP A 54 2.14 -17.74 -8.35
N LEU A 55 2.34 -16.43 -8.34
CA LEU A 55 2.24 -15.59 -7.15
C LEU A 55 0.88 -14.89 -7.13
N LYS A 56 0.05 -15.23 -6.15
CA LYS A 56 -1.31 -14.71 -5.99
C LYS A 56 -1.46 -13.88 -4.73
N PRO A 57 -1.99 -12.64 -4.82
CA PRO A 57 -2.34 -11.87 -3.63
C PRO A 57 -3.49 -12.54 -2.87
N LYS A 58 -3.45 -12.41 -1.55
CA LYS A 58 -4.47 -12.88 -0.61
C LYS A 58 -5.08 -11.72 0.14
N TYR A 59 -6.15 -11.98 0.90
CA TYR A 59 -6.76 -10.98 1.76
C TYR A 59 -5.68 -10.31 2.63
N SER A 60 -5.68 -9.00 2.59
CA SER A 60 -4.68 -8.15 3.21
C SER A 60 -5.37 -6.93 3.83
N TYR A 61 -4.67 -6.18 4.67
CA TYR A 61 -5.25 -5.01 5.30
C TYR A 61 -4.20 -3.95 5.63
N SER A 62 -4.67 -2.73 5.79
CA SER A 62 -3.92 -1.64 6.39
C SER A 62 -4.69 -1.08 7.58
N MET A 63 -3.98 -0.70 8.64
CA MET A 63 -4.53 0.01 9.77
C MET A 63 -3.57 1.09 10.24
N GLY A 64 -4.11 2.17 10.81
CA GLY A 64 -3.25 3.25 11.27
C GLY A 64 -3.98 4.43 11.86
N MET A 65 -3.20 5.46 12.13
CA MET A 65 -3.67 6.77 12.58
C MET A 65 -3.61 7.76 11.44
N VAL A 66 -4.57 8.66 11.40
CA VAL A 66 -4.65 9.74 10.43
C VAL A 66 -4.74 11.08 11.15
N ILE A 67 -4.03 12.07 10.63
CA ILE A 67 -4.03 13.45 11.09
C ILE A 67 -4.48 14.28 9.90
N ARG A 68 -5.54 15.04 10.06
CA ARG A 68 -6.08 15.93 9.05
C ARG A 68 -5.97 17.37 9.50
N HIS A 69 -5.40 18.19 8.66
CA HIS A 69 -5.31 19.62 8.86
C HIS A 69 -6.18 20.33 7.82
N LYS A 70 -7.20 21.05 8.28
CA LYS A 70 -8.13 21.80 7.42
C LYS A 70 -7.49 23.11 7.00
N ILE A 71 -7.28 23.28 5.70
CA ILE A 71 -6.75 24.52 5.12
C ILE A 71 -7.88 25.55 4.97
N ASN A 72 -9.03 25.10 4.45
CA ASN A 72 -10.24 25.89 4.28
C ASN A 72 -11.47 24.97 4.21
N GLN A 73 -12.62 25.49 3.84
CA GLN A 73 -13.86 24.69 3.76
C GLN A 73 -13.82 23.59 2.70
N THR A 74 -13.00 23.78 1.66
CA THR A 74 -12.93 22.86 0.52
C THR A 74 -11.70 21.95 0.58
N PHE A 75 -10.57 22.43 1.13
CA PHE A 75 -9.30 21.72 1.08
C PHE A 75 -8.77 21.36 2.46
N SER A 76 -8.21 20.17 2.57
CA SER A 76 -7.48 19.70 3.73
C SER A 76 -6.23 18.94 3.31
N VAL A 77 -5.24 18.85 4.21
CA VAL A 77 -4.08 17.98 4.07
C VAL A 77 -4.20 16.85 5.08
N GLU A 78 -3.93 15.64 4.64
CA GLU A 78 -3.84 14.46 5.51
C GLU A 78 -2.45 13.88 5.50
N SER A 79 -2.04 13.45 6.69
CA SER A 79 -0.87 12.62 6.92
C SER A 79 -1.20 11.56 7.98
N GLY A 80 -0.24 10.72 8.35
CA GLY A 80 -0.48 9.69 9.35
C GLY A 80 0.61 8.64 9.39
N LEU A 81 0.32 7.54 10.06
CA LEU A 81 1.18 6.36 10.07
C LEU A 81 0.31 5.12 9.92
N ASN A 82 0.60 4.32 8.90
CA ASN A 82 -0.11 3.09 8.60
C ASN A 82 0.80 1.88 8.70
N TYR A 83 0.28 0.83 9.26
CA TYR A 83 0.79 -0.52 9.15
C TYR A 83 0.03 -1.25 8.04
N ILE A 84 0.73 -1.83 7.09
CA ILE A 84 0.16 -2.57 5.96
C ILE A 84 0.64 -4.00 6.02
N GLN A 85 -0.29 -4.96 6.12
CA GLN A 85 -0.04 -6.39 6.02
C GLN A 85 -0.57 -6.87 4.68
N ARG A 86 0.35 -7.34 3.80
CA ARG A 86 0.01 -7.95 2.52
C ARG A 86 0.36 -9.42 2.52
N ASN A 87 -0.61 -10.26 2.20
CA ASN A 87 -0.47 -11.70 2.20
C ASN A 87 -0.47 -12.22 0.77
N PHE A 88 0.35 -13.22 0.52
CA PHE A 88 0.55 -13.83 -0.79
C PHE A 88 0.55 -15.35 -0.69
N LYS A 89 0.28 -16.00 -1.81
CA LYS A 89 0.46 -17.42 -2.02
C LYS A 89 1.31 -17.60 -3.27
N LEU A 90 2.46 -18.25 -3.13
CA LEU A 90 3.29 -18.69 -4.25
C LEU A 90 3.03 -20.17 -4.48
N GLY A 91 2.54 -20.52 -5.67
CA GLY A 91 2.36 -21.90 -6.14
C GLY A 91 3.53 -22.34 -7.00
N ILE A 92 3.84 -23.63 -6.95
CA ILE A 92 4.75 -24.32 -7.86
C ILE A 92 4.02 -25.49 -8.52
N LEU A 93 4.15 -25.63 -9.83
CA LEU A 93 3.53 -26.67 -10.63
C LEU A 93 4.54 -27.21 -11.64
N LYS A 94 4.68 -28.53 -11.70
CA LYS A 94 5.39 -29.22 -12.77
C LYS A 94 4.53 -30.37 -13.25
N SER A 95 4.31 -30.45 -14.56
CA SER A 95 3.53 -31.49 -15.20
C SER A 95 4.44 -32.33 -16.09
N ASP A 96 5.31 -33.09 -15.46
CA ASP A 96 6.22 -34.04 -16.15
C ASP A 96 6.11 -35.42 -15.47
N SER A 97 7.07 -36.32 -15.69
CA SER A 97 7.12 -37.68 -15.13
C SER A 97 6.92 -37.70 -13.60
N ILE A 98 7.22 -36.64 -12.91
CA ILE A 98 6.89 -36.39 -11.48
C ILE A 98 6.02 -35.17 -11.41
N SER A 99 4.72 -35.33 -11.08
CA SER A 99 3.81 -34.23 -10.89
C SER A 99 4.08 -33.53 -9.55
N ILE A 100 4.50 -32.28 -9.59
CA ILE A 100 4.70 -31.42 -8.42
C ILE A 100 3.56 -30.40 -8.38
N ASP A 101 2.87 -30.34 -7.26
CA ASP A 101 1.82 -29.36 -6.95
C ASP A 101 1.90 -28.99 -5.47
N ASP A 102 2.57 -27.88 -5.19
CA ASP A 102 2.69 -27.33 -3.85
C ASP A 102 2.57 -25.80 -3.83
N TYR A 103 2.51 -25.25 -2.65
CA TYR A 103 2.47 -23.81 -2.46
C TYR A 103 3.07 -23.39 -1.11
N THR A 104 3.54 -22.16 -1.04
CA THR A 104 3.89 -21.50 0.22
C THR A 104 3.06 -20.24 0.41
N LYS A 105 2.85 -19.84 1.65
CA LYS A 105 2.14 -18.60 2.03
C LYS A 105 3.08 -17.71 2.83
N PHE A 106 3.11 -16.44 2.49
CA PHE A 106 3.91 -15.47 3.23
C PHE A 106 3.21 -14.12 3.34
N GLY A 107 3.66 -13.32 4.29
CA GLY A 107 3.11 -12.00 4.57
C GLY A 107 4.19 -10.92 4.59
N MET A 108 3.98 -9.86 3.82
CA MET A 108 4.84 -8.70 3.75
C MET A 108 4.29 -7.57 4.62
N ARG A 109 5.13 -7.01 5.48
CA ARG A 109 4.80 -5.92 6.40
C ARG A 109 5.45 -4.63 5.94
N THR A 110 4.67 -3.57 5.87
CA THR A 110 5.11 -2.24 5.42
C THR A 110 4.59 -1.18 6.38
N TYR A 111 5.42 -0.19 6.67
CA TYR A 111 5.01 1.04 7.35
C TYR A 111 4.92 2.15 6.32
N GLU A 112 3.81 2.88 6.31
CA GLU A 112 3.52 3.93 5.34
C GLU A 112 3.35 5.28 6.04
N LEU A 113 4.03 6.30 5.50
CA LEU A 113 3.84 7.71 5.84
C LEU A 113 3.18 8.40 4.64
N PRO A 114 1.86 8.58 4.63
CA PRO A 114 1.13 9.25 3.56
C PRO A 114 1.19 10.77 3.70
N LEU A 115 1.10 11.47 2.57
CA LEU A 115 0.84 12.91 2.49
C LEU A 115 -0.12 13.14 1.33
N GLN A 116 -1.34 13.57 1.62
CA GLN A 116 -2.42 13.73 0.65
C GLN A 116 -3.08 15.10 0.76
N LEU A 117 -3.45 15.67 -0.38
CA LEU A 117 -4.35 16.81 -0.47
C LEU A 117 -5.75 16.29 -0.76
N LEU A 118 -6.73 16.75 0.01
CA LEU A 118 -8.14 16.41 -0.10
C LEU A 118 -8.94 17.60 -0.56
N ALA A 119 -9.86 17.36 -1.48
CA ALA A 119 -10.88 18.31 -1.90
C ALA A 119 -12.27 17.77 -1.52
N TYR A 120 -13.09 18.63 -0.91
CA TYR A 120 -14.44 18.29 -0.44
C TYR A 120 -15.51 19.02 -1.21
N VAL A 121 -16.60 18.31 -1.49
CA VAL A 121 -17.84 18.85 -2.02
C VAL A 121 -18.97 18.46 -1.08
N GLN A 122 -19.66 19.45 -0.51
CA GLN A 122 -20.86 19.21 0.31
C GLN A 122 -22.04 18.83 -0.59
N ILE A 123 -22.64 17.68 -0.34
CA ILE A 123 -23.81 17.19 -1.10
C ILE A 123 -25.11 17.34 -0.31
N LYS A 124 -25.02 17.35 1.01
CA LYS A 124 -26.13 17.54 1.94
C LYS A 124 -25.57 18.10 3.27
N GLU A 125 -26.42 18.55 4.18
CA GLU A 125 -26.07 19.25 5.42
C GLU A 125 -24.86 18.65 6.17
N ASP A 126 -24.83 17.33 6.38
CA ASP A 126 -23.75 16.61 7.10
C ASP A 126 -22.93 15.70 6.20
N TRP A 127 -23.21 15.66 4.89
CA TRP A 127 -22.60 14.74 3.96
C TRP A 127 -21.70 15.40 2.95
N PHE A 128 -20.50 14.89 2.84
CA PHE A 128 -19.47 15.37 1.93
C PHE A 128 -18.94 14.25 1.07
N VAL A 129 -18.75 14.52 -0.21
CA VAL A 129 -17.89 13.71 -1.09
C VAL A 129 -16.49 14.30 -1.00
N ASN A 130 -15.48 13.46 -0.95
CA ASN A 130 -14.12 13.93 -1.12
C ASN A 130 -13.37 13.13 -2.18
N ALA A 131 -12.39 13.80 -2.78
CA ALA A 131 -11.34 13.17 -3.56
C ALA A 131 -9.99 13.60 -2.97
N ALA A 132 -9.06 12.67 -2.87
CA ALA A 132 -7.73 12.93 -2.38
C ALA A 132 -6.68 12.40 -3.35
N PHE A 133 -5.57 13.11 -3.42
CA PHE A 133 -4.42 12.72 -4.21
C PHE A 133 -3.14 13.06 -3.44
N GLY A 134 -2.13 12.19 -3.55
CA GLY A 134 -0.88 12.41 -2.85
C GLY A 134 0.15 11.34 -3.09
N ILE A 135 1.12 11.31 -2.21
CA ILE A 135 2.22 10.37 -2.22
C ILE A 135 2.39 9.75 -0.84
N SER A 136 3.04 8.59 -0.78
CA SER A 136 3.50 8.03 0.48
C SER A 136 4.94 7.55 0.39
N TYR A 137 5.64 7.63 1.52
CA TYR A 137 6.88 6.92 1.72
C TYR A 137 6.61 5.64 2.51
N ASN A 138 7.13 4.53 2.03
CA ASN A 138 6.85 3.20 2.54
C ASN A 138 8.15 2.50 2.90
N THR A 139 8.21 1.86 4.08
CA THR A 139 9.37 1.09 4.53
C THR A 139 8.98 -0.37 4.73
N LEU A 140 9.66 -1.28 4.05
CA LEU A 140 9.49 -2.72 4.23
C LEU A 140 10.23 -3.20 5.48
N ALA A 141 9.54 -3.95 6.34
CA ALA A 141 10.07 -4.33 7.65
C ALA A 141 11.28 -5.28 7.56
N SER A 142 11.22 -6.30 6.68
CA SER A 142 12.27 -7.31 6.53
C SER A 142 12.14 -8.04 5.21
N ASP A 143 13.19 -8.76 4.83
CA ASP A 143 13.11 -9.84 3.88
C ASP A 143 12.33 -11.01 4.48
N ILE A 144 11.78 -11.89 3.64
CA ILE A 144 10.83 -12.90 4.06
C ILE A 144 11.26 -14.26 3.52
N TYR A 145 11.26 -15.25 4.40
CA TYR A 145 11.44 -16.66 4.08
C TYR A 145 10.17 -17.43 4.38
N SER A 146 9.81 -18.39 3.53
CA SER A 146 8.74 -19.34 3.85
C SER A 146 8.92 -20.66 3.11
N GLU A 147 8.54 -21.76 3.76
CA GLU A 147 8.64 -23.13 3.26
C GLU A 147 7.34 -23.58 2.62
N GLY A 148 7.42 -24.60 1.76
CA GLY A 148 6.29 -25.26 1.13
C GLY A 148 5.32 -25.89 2.12
N ASN A 149 4.11 -26.15 1.68
CA ASN A 149 3.07 -26.70 2.53
C ASN A 149 3.12 -28.24 2.58
N LYS A 150 3.58 -28.89 1.52
CA LYS A 150 3.61 -30.36 1.38
C LYS A 150 5.02 -30.90 1.21
N ILE A 151 5.90 -30.11 0.64
CA ILE A 151 7.25 -30.50 0.22
C ILE A 151 8.24 -29.61 0.95
N GLU A 152 9.05 -30.18 1.83
CA GLU A 152 10.05 -29.44 2.63
C GLU A 152 11.13 -28.80 1.75
N ASP A 153 11.41 -29.41 0.58
CA ASP A 153 12.43 -28.94 -0.36
C ASP A 153 11.97 -27.72 -1.20
N PHE A 154 10.70 -27.29 -1.09
CA PHE A 154 10.20 -26.08 -1.73
C PHE A 154 10.17 -24.94 -0.74
N TYR A 155 10.86 -23.86 -1.04
CA TYR A 155 10.87 -22.64 -0.25
C TYR A 155 10.97 -21.40 -1.12
N GLN A 156 10.76 -20.25 -0.56
CA GLN A 156 10.92 -18.97 -1.24
C GLN A 156 11.64 -17.96 -0.35
N ASN A 157 12.45 -17.14 -0.98
CA ASN A 157 13.04 -15.95 -0.40
C ASN A 157 12.46 -14.71 -1.09
N THR A 158 11.93 -13.78 -0.33
CA THR A 158 11.50 -12.48 -0.84
C THR A 158 12.46 -11.41 -0.38
N TYR A 159 13.20 -10.84 -1.32
CA TYR A 159 14.17 -9.78 -1.07
C TYR A 159 13.55 -8.43 -1.40
N ARG A 160 13.73 -7.47 -0.51
CA ARG A 160 13.35 -6.07 -0.76
C ARG A 160 14.25 -5.50 -1.85
N LYS A 161 13.68 -4.78 -2.82
CA LYS A 161 14.49 -4.07 -3.80
C LYS A 161 15.31 -2.95 -3.13
N HIS A 162 14.66 -2.22 -2.22
CA HIS A 162 15.25 -1.18 -1.38
C HIS A 162 14.62 -1.22 0.02
N GLY A 163 15.23 -0.56 1.00
CA GLY A 163 14.68 -0.45 2.36
C GLY A 163 13.36 0.34 2.42
N GLY A 164 13.11 1.21 1.44
CA GLY A 164 11.88 1.97 1.31
C GLY A 164 11.59 2.35 -0.13
N TYR A 165 10.35 2.72 -0.42
CA TYR A 165 9.87 3.12 -1.74
C TYR A 165 8.81 4.21 -1.64
N MET A 166 8.65 4.96 -2.73
CA MET A 166 7.59 5.96 -2.89
C MET A 166 6.41 5.37 -3.65
N ALA A 167 5.20 5.78 -3.27
CA ALA A 167 3.98 5.40 -3.96
C ALA A 167 3.06 6.58 -4.21
N LEU A 168 2.30 6.49 -5.29
CA LEU A 168 1.18 7.37 -5.59
C LEU A 168 -0.04 6.91 -4.81
N LEU A 169 -0.77 7.86 -4.23
CA LEU A 169 -2.02 7.64 -3.54
C LEU A 169 -3.15 8.40 -4.24
N ALA A 170 -4.28 7.74 -4.43
CA ALA A 170 -5.53 8.37 -4.83
C ALA A 170 -6.67 7.78 -3.98
N ASN A 171 -7.63 8.62 -3.62
CA ASN A 171 -8.73 8.19 -2.78
C ASN A 171 -10.00 8.95 -3.18
N VAL A 172 -11.14 8.29 -3.05
CA VAL A 172 -12.47 8.90 -3.22
C VAL A 172 -13.43 8.28 -2.20
N GLY A 173 -14.29 9.09 -1.63
CA GLY A 173 -15.28 8.58 -0.69
C GLY A 173 -16.28 9.60 -0.16
N LEU A 174 -17.05 9.13 0.80
CA LEU A 174 -18.12 9.85 1.48
C LEU A 174 -17.74 10.06 2.94
N GLU A 175 -17.99 11.26 3.44
CA GLU A 175 -17.79 11.63 4.83
C GLU A 175 -19.09 12.14 5.43
N TYR A 176 -19.46 11.57 6.57
CA TYR A 176 -20.55 12.01 7.40
C TYR A 176 -19.99 12.73 8.62
N ARG A 177 -20.27 14.01 8.76
CA ARG A 177 -19.81 14.86 9.87
C ARG A 177 -20.88 15.02 10.91
N THR A 178 -20.51 14.82 12.17
CA THR A 178 -21.41 15.05 13.31
C THR A 178 -20.81 16.14 14.23
N ILE A 179 -21.65 16.86 14.94
CA ILE A 179 -21.19 17.91 15.84
C ILE A 179 -20.47 17.32 17.06
N ASP A 180 -21.03 16.27 17.69
CA ASP A 180 -20.57 15.76 18.99
C ASP A 180 -19.94 14.35 18.95
N LYS A 181 -20.08 13.61 17.83
CA LYS A 181 -19.70 12.20 17.73
C LYS A 181 -18.51 11.94 16.80
N GLY A 182 -17.87 13.02 16.31
CA GLY A 182 -16.80 12.90 15.33
C GLY A 182 -17.27 12.65 13.90
N ASN A 183 -16.35 12.35 13.00
CA ASN A 183 -16.64 12.21 11.59
C ASN A 183 -16.36 10.78 11.11
N TYR A 184 -17.26 10.25 10.32
CA TYR A 184 -17.19 8.91 9.76
C TYR A 184 -16.93 9.00 8.26
N TYR A 185 -15.94 8.26 7.80
CA TYR A 185 -15.56 8.22 6.39
C TYR A 185 -15.63 6.81 5.84
N PHE A 186 -16.16 6.67 4.64
CA PHE A 186 -16.19 5.45 3.85
C PHE A 186 -15.77 5.76 2.41
N GLY A 187 -14.80 4.99 1.86
CA GLY A 187 -14.30 5.24 0.52
C GLY A 187 -13.48 4.11 -0.05
N ALA A 188 -12.77 4.42 -1.14
CA ALA A 188 -11.83 3.52 -1.77
C ALA A 188 -10.52 4.25 -2.07
N SER A 189 -9.41 3.56 -1.91
CA SER A 189 -8.06 4.07 -2.20
C SER A 189 -7.33 3.19 -3.19
N LEU A 190 -6.54 3.85 -4.03
CA LEU A 190 -5.52 3.25 -4.86
C LEU A 190 -4.15 3.55 -4.26
N HIS A 191 -3.31 2.52 -4.14
CA HIS A 191 -1.90 2.63 -3.80
C HIS A 191 -1.07 2.06 -4.95
N ARG A 192 -0.19 2.88 -5.52
CA ARG A 192 0.64 2.51 -6.68
C ARG A 192 2.10 2.90 -6.44
N PRO A 193 2.99 1.97 -6.10
CA PRO A 193 4.43 2.20 -6.08
C PRO A 193 4.95 2.68 -7.43
N PHE A 194 5.98 3.52 -7.43
CA PHE A 194 6.61 3.99 -8.66
C PHE A 194 7.58 2.97 -9.27
N GLU A 195 7.93 1.94 -8.50
CA GLU A 195 8.86 0.89 -8.91
C GLU A 195 8.49 -0.45 -8.25
N ASN A 196 9.12 -1.54 -8.71
CA ASN A 196 9.01 -2.84 -8.07
C ASN A 196 9.54 -2.75 -6.63
N ILE A 197 8.82 -3.32 -5.69
CA ILE A 197 9.12 -3.21 -4.26
C ILE A 197 9.96 -4.36 -3.74
N ALA A 198 9.84 -5.54 -4.36
CA ALA A 198 10.53 -6.76 -3.95
C ALA A 198 10.69 -7.74 -5.12
N TYR A 199 11.57 -8.70 -4.92
CA TYR A 199 11.81 -9.85 -5.78
C TYR A 199 11.51 -11.11 -5.00
N VAL A 200 10.67 -11.98 -5.55
CA VAL A 200 10.35 -13.30 -4.98
C VAL A 200 11.15 -14.35 -5.73
N VAL A 201 12.04 -15.03 -5.03
CA VAL A 201 12.89 -16.07 -5.54
C VAL A 201 12.36 -17.42 -5.04
N PRO A 202 11.68 -18.22 -5.89
CA PRO A 202 11.31 -19.57 -5.52
C PRO A 202 12.52 -20.51 -5.63
N GLU A 203 12.66 -21.43 -4.70
CA GLU A 203 13.74 -22.41 -4.66
C GLU A 203 13.17 -23.82 -4.42
N TYR A 204 13.75 -24.83 -5.08
CA TYR A 204 13.36 -26.23 -4.97
C TYR A 204 14.57 -27.14 -5.05
N GLU A 205 14.91 -27.85 -3.96
CA GLU A 205 16.19 -28.53 -3.80
C GLU A 205 16.33 -29.88 -4.53
N LEU A 206 15.24 -30.57 -4.93
CA LEU A 206 15.25 -31.88 -5.57
C LEU A 206 15.90 -31.94 -6.98
N THR A 207 16.11 -30.82 -7.58
CA THR A 207 16.89 -30.71 -8.82
C THR A 207 18.11 -29.88 -8.51
N ASN A 208 19.31 -30.30 -8.88
CA ASN A 208 20.55 -29.51 -8.75
C ASN A 208 20.40 -28.07 -9.26
N PHE A 209 19.58 -27.30 -8.59
CA PHE A 209 19.12 -25.94 -8.92
C PHE A 209 20.21 -24.94 -8.56
N ASN A 210 21.44 -25.23 -8.99
CA ASN A 210 22.53 -24.24 -8.95
C ASN A 210 22.24 -23.02 -9.84
N ASP A 211 21.19 -23.06 -10.69
CA ASP A 211 20.76 -21.97 -11.55
C ASP A 211 19.51 -21.22 -11.06
N ALA A 212 18.89 -21.62 -9.94
CA ALA A 212 17.74 -20.93 -9.37
C ALA A 212 18.04 -19.47 -8.96
N SER A 213 19.32 -19.14 -8.78
CA SER A 213 19.76 -17.77 -8.46
C SER A 213 19.43 -16.72 -9.54
N ASN A 214 19.00 -17.13 -10.73
CA ASN A 214 18.69 -16.24 -11.85
C ASN A 214 17.18 -16.06 -12.11
N PHE A 215 16.30 -16.86 -11.49
CA PHE A 215 14.85 -16.74 -11.66
C PHE A 215 14.22 -16.02 -10.46
N TYR A 216 13.50 -14.97 -10.75
CA TYR A 216 12.74 -14.22 -9.75
C TYR A 216 11.46 -13.65 -10.35
N LEU A 217 10.47 -13.45 -9.51
CA LEU A 217 9.22 -12.78 -9.82
C LEU A 217 9.26 -11.36 -9.27
N GLU A 218 9.08 -10.37 -10.13
CA GLU A 218 9.06 -8.96 -9.74
C GLU A 218 7.71 -8.57 -9.13
N MET A 219 7.73 -7.99 -7.95
CA MET A 219 6.52 -7.56 -7.24
C MET A 219 6.34 -6.04 -7.31
N LEU A 220 5.34 -5.59 -8.06
CA LEU A 220 4.99 -4.16 -8.17
C LEU A 220 4.35 -3.60 -6.90
N GLY A 221 3.53 -4.39 -6.22
CA GLY A 221 2.92 -4.01 -4.95
C GLY A 221 1.74 -3.06 -5.05
N ASN A 222 1.13 -2.89 -6.23
CA ASN A 222 -0.11 -2.14 -6.40
C ASN A 222 -1.26 -2.79 -5.64
N PHE A 223 -2.18 -1.99 -5.10
CA PHE A 223 -3.42 -2.49 -4.51
C PHE A 223 -4.52 -1.44 -4.46
N ILE A 224 -5.76 -1.93 -4.31
CA ILE A 224 -6.94 -1.14 -4.01
C ILE A 224 -7.46 -1.57 -2.64
N SER A 225 -7.90 -0.60 -1.84
CA SER A 225 -8.52 -0.84 -0.55
C SER A 225 -9.89 -0.19 -0.45
N ILE A 226 -10.73 -0.74 0.42
CA ILE A 226 -11.91 -0.05 0.93
C ILE A 226 -11.48 0.65 2.22
N ASP A 227 -11.88 1.91 2.39
CA ASP A 227 -11.41 2.72 3.50
C ASP A 227 -12.53 2.97 4.49
N PHE A 228 -12.26 2.66 5.75
CA PHE A 228 -13.06 3.06 6.89
C PHE A 228 -12.19 3.96 7.77
N ARG A 229 -12.66 5.22 8.02
CA ARG A 229 -11.95 6.14 8.90
C ARG A 229 -12.93 6.75 9.89
N TYR A 230 -12.46 6.93 11.10
CA TYR A 230 -13.17 7.63 12.16
C TYR A 230 -12.29 8.73 12.69
N PHE A 231 -12.78 9.96 12.65
CA PHE A 231 -12.11 11.13 13.22
C PHE A 231 -12.80 11.51 14.53
N PHE A 232 -12.02 11.70 15.56
CA PHE A 232 -12.54 12.06 16.88
C PHE A 232 -13.23 13.42 16.83
N ALA A 233 -14.23 13.60 17.71
CA ALA A 233 -14.83 14.91 17.95
C ALA A 233 -13.78 15.86 18.55
N GLU A 234 -13.88 17.15 18.19
CA GLU A 234 -13.03 18.21 18.74
C GLU A 234 -13.53 18.69 20.10
#